data_2967b99aacfdf86b82f7a6620acd8fe9
#
_entry.id   2967b99aacfdf86b82f7a6620acd8fe9
#
_cell.length_a   1.000
_cell.length_b   1.000
_cell.length_c   1.000
_cell.angle_alpha   90.00
_cell.angle_beta   90.00
_cell.angle_gamma   90.00
#
_symmetry.space_group_name_H-M   'P 1'
#
loop_
_entity.id
_entity.type
_entity.pdbx_description
1 polymer ?
#
loop_
_entity_poly.entity_id
_entity_poly.type
_entity_poly.pdbx_seq_one_letter_code
_entity_poly.pdbx_strand_id
1 'polypeptide(L)'
;MAKAVATKTAKARAARRAPAAKVGKIAPRSRKVVTAAAGPDFDIEAETLPEAIVDAAFHSGGYPYGKRMKRKPYEKALAPLQIELQKLLAWARERGERVVIVFEGRDGAGKGGAITRFTQHLNPRQARVVALSKPSDIEKGQWYFQRYAAQMPTAGEIVFFDRSWYNRAGVERVMGFCTPQQTDALLREAPAFEGMLTRDGIRMIKLFLTIGREMQMTRLHARWHDPLKRWKLSPIDFEAIPRFDAYSEAFEQLLSRSSTDWAPWTVIRANDKLRARLNAIRHVLHAIPYDGKDEAAIGTIDDKVVLSAKAYLDQGGES
;
A
#
# COMPACT_ATOMS: atom_id res chain seq x y z
N MET A 1 -23.34 76.47 -9.71
CA MET A 1 -22.69 76.39 -11.05
C MET A 1 -22.54 74.98 -11.46
N ALA A 2 -23.23 74.58 -12.51
CA ALA A 2 -23.28 73.26 -13.08
C ALA A 2 -22.00 72.91 -13.90
N LYS A 3 -21.57 71.66 -13.88
CA LYS A 3 -20.92 71.05 -15.05
C LYS A 3 -21.19 69.58 -15.08
N ALA A 4 -21.81 69.17 -16.16
CA ALA A 4 -22.12 67.81 -16.58
C ALA A 4 -20.84 66.99 -16.85
N VAL A 5 -20.88 65.70 -16.54
CA VAL A 5 -19.92 64.73 -17.02
C VAL A 5 -20.68 63.58 -17.69
N ALA A 6 -20.27 63.30 -18.90
CA ALA A 6 -20.88 62.46 -19.87
C ALA A 6 -20.74 60.95 -19.56
N THR A 7 -21.78 60.23 -19.82
CA THR A 7 -21.89 58.77 -19.96
C THR A 7 -21.02 58.25 -21.09
N LYS A 8 -20.10 57.29 -20.78
CA LYS A 8 -19.46 56.42 -21.78
C LYS A 8 -19.96 55.00 -21.62
N THR A 9 -20.77 54.61 -22.58
CA THR A 9 -21.23 53.22 -22.83
C THR A 9 -20.07 52.29 -23.12
N ALA A 10 -19.88 51.27 -22.30
CA ALA A 10 -18.94 50.19 -22.55
C ALA A 10 -19.63 49.07 -23.34
N LYS A 11 -19.17 48.83 -24.56
CA LYS A 11 -19.55 47.69 -25.42
C LYS A 11 -19.14 46.38 -24.79
N ALA A 12 -20.11 45.51 -24.57
CA ALA A 12 -19.87 44.10 -24.19
C ALA A 12 -19.16 43.36 -25.33
N ARG A 13 -17.99 42.83 -25.03
CA ARG A 13 -17.19 42.00 -25.93
C ARG A 13 -17.61 40.55 -25.74
N ALA A 14 -18.32 39.98 -26.72
CA ALA A 14 -18.72 38.59 -26.75
C ALA A 14 -17.48 37.68 -26.72
N ALA A 15 -17.32 36.88 -25.67
CA ALA A 15 -16.29 35.86 -25.56
C ALA A 15 -16.64 34.70 -26.52
N ARG A 16 -15.83 34.50 -27.55
CA ARG A 16 -15.89 33.33 -28.43
C ARG A 16 -15.57 32.08 -27.64
N ARG A 17 -16.53 31.16 -27.51
CA ARG A 17 -16.31 29.78 -27.01
C ARG A 17 -15.36 29.07 -27.95
N ALA A 18 -14.23 28.59 -27.40
CA ALA A 18 -13.35 27.65 -28.07
C ALA A 18 -14.06 26.31 -28.30
N PRO A 19 -13.85 25.63 -29.43
CA PRO A 19 -14.46 24.33 -29.67
C PRO A 19 -13.89 23.27 -28.75
N ALA A 20 -14.76 22.41 -28.22
CA ALA A 20 -14.40 21.27 -27.39
C ALA A 20 -13.46 20.33 -28.14
N ALA A 21 -12.31 20.07 -27.55
CA ALA A 21 -11.35 19.09 -28.08
C ALA A 21 -12.02 17.71 -28.11
N LYS A 22 -12.08 17.10 -29.29
CA LYS A 22 -12.53 15.72 -29.46
C LYS A 22 -11.57 14.80 -28.72
N VAL A 23 -12.06 14.11 -27.69
CA VAL A 23 -11.35 13.01 -27.06
C VAL A 23 -11.17 11.93 -28.11
N GLY A 24 -9.94 11.79 -28.60
CA GLY A 24 -9.57 10.76 -29.57
C GLY A 24 -9.75 9.38 -28.91
N LYS A 25 -10.50 8.51 -29.57
CA LYS A 25 -10.55 7.08 -29.24
C LYS A 25 -9.14 6.52 -29.35
N ILE A 26 -8.53 6.16 -28.21
CA ILE A 26 -7.28 5.39 -28.18
C ILE A 26 -7.62 4.01 -28.72
N ALA A 27 -7.17 3.73 -29.95
CA ALA A 27 -7.28 2.39 -30.53
C ALA A 27 -6.46 1.40 -29.68
N PRO A 28 -6.96 0.19 -29.45
CA PRO A 28 -6.20 -0.83 -28.73
C PRO A 28 -4.99 -1.22 -29.58
N ARG A 29 -3.78 -0.91 -29.11
CA ARG A 29 -2.56 -1.48 -29.65
C ARG A 29 -2.58 -2.98 -29.34
N SER A 30 -2.59 -3.83 -30.36
CA SER A 30 -2.40 -5.26 -30.24
C SER A 30 -1.09 -5.52 -29.50
N ARG A 31 -1.16 -5.90 -28.22
CA ARG A 31 0.00 -6.33 -27.45
C ARG A 31 0.32 -7.78 -27.81
N LYS A 32 1.54 -8.01 -28.27
CA LYS A 32 2.11 -9.35 -28.36
C LYS A 32 2.00 -10.01 -26.99
N VAL A 33 1.40 -11.21 -26.97
CA VAL A 33 1.42 -12.09 -25.81
C VAL A 33 2.89 -12.33 -25.46
N VAL A 34 3.32 -11.82 -24.31
CA VAL A 34 4.66 -12.11 -23.79
C VAL A 34 4.53 -13.47 -23.11
N THR A 35 4.95 -14.50 -23.79
CA THR A 35 5.15 -15.82 -23.18
C THR A 35 6.31 -15.72 -22.20
N ALA A 36 6.00 -15.53 -20.92
CA ALA A 36 6.96 -15.65 -19.85
C ALA A 36 7.17 -17.12 -19.50
N ALA A 37 8.37 -17.48 -19.10
CA ALA A 37 8.76 -18.83 -18.71
C ALA A 37 7.79 -19.43 -17.67
N ALA A 38 7.25 -20.62 -17.99
CA ALA A 38 6.61 -21.61 -17.10
C ALA A 38 5.65 -21.06 -16.03
N GLY A 39 4.58 -20.39 -16.45
CA GLY A 39 3.37 -20.19 -15.65
C GLY A 39 2.13 -20.49 -16.50
N PRO A 40 0.97 -20.79 -15.91
CA PRO A 40 -0.24 -20.98 -16.69
C PRO A 40 -0.53 -19.73 -17.52
N ASP A 41 -1.03 -19.92 -18.75
CA ASP A 41 -1.40 -18.82 -19.65
C ASP A 41 -2.37 -17.88 -18.93
N PHE A 42 -1.92 -16.68 -18.65
CA PHE A 42 -2.70 -15.66 -17.97
C PHE A 42 -2.99 -14.49 -18.92
N ASP A 43 -4.27 -14.32 -19.21
CA ASP A 43 -4.79 -13.15 -19.90
C ASP A 43 -5.77 -12.40 -18.97
N ILE A 44 -5.43 -11.18 -18.61
CA ILE A 44 -6.26 -10.34 -17.73
C ILE A 44 -7.56 -9.90 -18.39
N GLU A 45 -7.62 -9.88 -19.74
CA GLU A 45 -8.78 -9.46 -20.54
C GLU A 45 -9.72 -10.63 -20.82
N ALA A 46 -9.28 -11.88 -20.64
CA ALA A 46 -10.13 -13.06 -20.81
C ALA A 46 -11.40 -12.96 -19.96
N GLU A 47 -12.52 -13.40 -20.47
CA GLU A 47 -13.80 -13.39 -19.73
C GLU A 47 -13.71 -14.22 -18.44
N THR A 48 -13.01 -15.36 -18.51
CA THR A 48 -12.79 -16.27 -17.39
C THR A 48 -11.32 -16.65 -17.27
N LEU A 49 -10.85 -16.85 -16.04
CA LEU A 49 -9.52 -17.39 -15.78
C LEU A 49 -9.48 -18.92 -15.98
N PRO A 50 -8.33 -19.50 -16.35
CA PRO A 50 -8.11 -20.93 -16.30
C PRO A 50 -8.44 -21.50 -14.91
N GLU A 51 -9.14 -22.65 -14.87
CA GLU A 51 -9.58 -23.30 -13.65
C GLU A 51 -8.41 -23.60 -12.70
N ALA A 52 -7.28 -24.00 -13.24
CA ALA A 52 -6.05 -24.25 -12.48
C ALA A 52 -5.59 -23.01 -11.68
N ILE A 53 -5.72 -21.79 -12.22
CA ILE A 53 -5.41 -20.55 -11.51
C ILE A 53 -6.43 -20.29 -10.39
N VAL A 54 -7.72 -20.50 -10.69
CA VAL A 54 -8.81 -20.23 -9.73
C VAL A 54 -8.71 -21.16 -8.53
N ASP A 55 -8.47 -22.43 -8.75
CA ASP A 55 -8.39 -23.47 -7.72
C ASP A 55 -7.13 -23.30 -6.85
N ALA A 56 -6.00 -23.02 -7.47
CA ALA A 56 -4.74 -22.79 -6.73
C ALA A 56 -4.74 -21.49 -5.94
N ALA A 57 -5.48 -20.47 -6.37
CA ALA A 57 -5.34 -19.09 -5.89
C ALA A 57 -5.39 -18.96 -4.37
N PHE A 58 -6.33 -19.59 -3.69
CA PHE A 58 -6.50 -19.41 -2.25
C PHE A 58 -5.34 -19.98 -1.44
N HIS A 59 -4.75 -21.09 -1.91
CA HIS A 59 -3.65 -21.80 -1.26
C HIS A 59 -2.26 -21.37 -1.74
N SER A 60 -2.19 -20.57 -2.81
CA SER A 60 -0.93 -20.14 -3.40
C SER A 60 -0.02 -19.40 -2.41
N GLY A 61 1.30 -19.51 -2.60
CA GLY A 61 2.28 -18.95 -1.67
C GLY A 61 2.22 -19.59 -0.27
N GLY A 62 1.83 -20.86 -0.18
CA GLY A 62 1.78 -21.61 1.08
C GLY A 62 0.76 -21.07 2.10
N TYR A 63 -0.37 -20.49 1.64
CA TYR A 63 -1.37 -19.93 2.54
C TYR A 63 -2.01 -21.03 3.42
N PRO A 64 -2.01 -20.88 4.78
CA PRO A 64 -2.23 -22.00 5.70
C PRO A 64 -3.69 -22.40 5.93
N TYR A 65 -4.66 -21.68 5.35
CA TYR A 65 -6.08 -21.94 5.59
C TYR A 65 -6.78 -22.58 4.39
N GLY A 66 -7.61 -23.61 4.64
CA GLY A 66 -8.43 -24.27 3.62
C GLY A 66 -9.69 -23.51 3.23
N LYS A 67 -10.14 -22.53 4.04
CA LYS A 67 -11.40 -21.82 3.81
C LYS A 67 -11.26 -20.33 4.15
N ARG A 68 -11.93 -19.49 3.33
CA ARG A 68 -12.02 -18.05 3.57
C ARG A 68 -12.81 -17.75 4.84
N MET A 69 -12.41 -16.69 5.54
CA MET A 69 -13.18 -16.15 6.66
C MET A 69 -14.54 -15.64 6.16
N LYS A 70 -15.60 -16.00 6.90
CA LYS A 70 -16.94 -15.50 6.60
C LYS A 70 -17.08 -14.03 7.02
N ARG A 71 -17.93 -13.29 6.28
CA ARG A 71 -18.12 -11.85 6.51
C ARG A 71 -18.66 -11.53 7.91
N LYS A 72 -19.68 -12.25 8.37
CA LYS A 72 -20.32 -12.00 9.67
C LYS A 72 -19.36 -12.12 10.86
N PRO A 73 -18.53 -13.18 11.02
CA PRO A 73 -17.49 -13.24 12.04
C PRO A 73 -16.44 -12.13 11.91
N TYR A 74 -16.07 -11.77 10.68
CA TYR A 74 -15.15 -10.67 10.41
C TYR A 74 -15.69 -9.34 10.94
N GLU A 75 -16.91 -8.97 10.59
CA GLU A 75 -17.52 -7.71 11.03
C GLU A 75 -17.68 -7.64 12.53
N LYS A 76 -18.06 -8.78 13.19
CA LYS A 76 -18.12 -8.87 14.64
C LYS A 76 -16.76 -8.64 15.30
N ALA A 77 -15.68 -9.12 14.71
CA ALA A 77 -14.33 -8.94 15.24
C ALA A 77 -13.73 -7.56 14.90
N LEU A 78 -14.14 -6.96 13.79
CA LEU A 78 -13.57 -5.67 13.35
C LEU A 78 -14.07 -4.49 14.20
N ALA A 79 -15.34 -4.48 14.59
CA ALA A 79 -15.93 -3.34 15.30
C ALA A 79 -15.19 -3.00 16.61
N PRO A 80 -14.89 -3.94 17.52
CA PRO A 80 -14.09 -3.64 18.71
C PRO A 80 -12.68 -3.16 18.38
N LEU A 81 -12.03 -3.71 17.34
CA LEU A 81 -10.71 -3.24 16.92
C LEU A 81 -10.73 -1.78 16.43
N GLN A 82 -11.82 -1.34 15.82
CA GLN A 82 -11.96 0.05 15.39
C GLN A 82 -12.19 1.01 16.56
N ILE A 83 -12.81 0.53 17.64
CA ILE A 83 -12.90 1.28 18.91
C ILE A 83 -11.49 1.42 19.52
N GLU A 84 -10.71 0.36 19.54
CA GLU A 84 -9.33 0.40 20.02
C GLU A 84 -8.42 1.34 19.20
N LEU A 85 -8.60 1.41 17.87
CA LEU A 85 -7.91 2.39 17.03
C LEU A 85 -8.29 3.84 17.37
N GLN A 86 -9.54 4.11 17.79
CA GLN A 86 -9.95 5.41 18.30
C GLN A 86 -9.26 5.76 19.60
N LYS A 87 -9.15 4.80 20.55
CA LYS A 87 -8.42 4.99 21.80
C LYS A 87 -6.93 5.27 21.55
N LEU A 88 -6.32 4.51 20.62
CA LEU A 88 -4.94 4.75 20.19
C LEU A 88 -4.74 6.18 19.64
N LEU A 89 -5.66 6.65 18.81
CA LEU A 89 -5.57 8.03 18.25
C LEU A 89 -5.76 9.08 19.35
N ALA A 90 -6.73 8.88 20.27
CA ALA A 90 -6.96 9.78 21.39
C ALA A 90 -5.70 9.89 22.26
N TRP A 91 -5.12 8.75 22.63
CA TRP A 91 -3.88 8.68 23.40
C TRP A 91 -2.72 9.36 22.68
N ALA A 92 -2.54 9.10 21.36
CA ALA A 92 -1.48 9.75 20.59
C ALA A 92 -1.60 11.28 20.64
N ARG A 93 -2.84 11.79 20.52
CA ARG A 93 -3.14 13.22 20.63
C ARG A 93 -2.82 13.82 21.97
N GLU A 94 -3.27 13.15 23.06
CA GLU A 94 -3.11 13.62 24.44
C GLU A 94 -1.64 13.61 24.88
N ARG A 95 -0.89 12.60 24.44
CA ARG A 95 0.52 12.43 24.78
C ARG A 95 1.48 13.10 23.81
N GLY A 96 0.99 13.63 22.69
CA GLY A 96 1.85 14.20 21.64
C GLY A 96 2.67 13.14 20.91
N GLU A 97 2.24 11.89 20.91
CA GLU A 97 2.94 10.79 20.25
C GLU A 97 2.89 10.91 18.73
N ARG A 98 3.93 10.42 18.08
CA ARG A 98 4.05 10.41 16.61
C ARG A 98 4.15 8.98 16.10
N VAL A 99 3.19 8.57 15.28
CA VAL A 99 3.11 7.18 14.80
C VAL A 99 3.21 7.14 13.28
N VAL A 100 4.05 6.26 12.76
CA VAL A 100 4.17 5.96 11.33
C VAL A 100 3.89 4.48 11.12
N ILE A 101 2.93 4.17 10.23
CA ILE A 101 2.61 2.81 9.82
C ILE A 101 2.85 2.69 8.32
N VAL A 102 3.84 1.89 7.95
CA VAL A 102 4.23 1.66 6.55
C VAL A 102 3.53 0.41 6.03
N PHE A 103 2.88 0.52 4.88
CA PHE A 103 2.27 -0.60 4.17
C PHE A 103 3.02 -0.84 2.86
N GLU A 104 3.72 -1.95 2.80
CA GLU A 104 4.42 -2.43 1.61
C GLU A 104 3.92 -3.82 1.19
N GLY A 105 4.41 -4.33 0.09
CA GLY A 105 4.10 -5.66 -0.41
C GLY A 105 3.49 -5.67 -1.81
N ARG A 106 3.10 -6.87 -2.24
CA ARG A 106 2.71 -7.14 -3.64
C ARG A 106 1.49 -6.35 -4.11
N ASP A 107 1.46 -6.10 -5.42
CA ASP A 107 0.27 -5.59 -6.06
C ASP A 107 -0.85 -6.64 -5.98
N GLY A 108 -2.06 -6.17 -5.71
CA GLY A 108 -3.17 -7.08 -5.41
C GLY A 108 -3.24 -7.57 -3.96
N ALA A 109 -2.21 -7.43 -3.12
CA ALA A 109 -2.21 -7.90 -1.73
C ALA A 109 -3.28 -7.25 -0.85
N GLY A 110 -3.70 -6.01 -1.17
CA GLY A 110 -4.82 -5.36 -0.48
C GLY A 110 -4.42 -4.28 0.50
N LYS A 111 -3.23 -3.67 0.32
CA LYS A 111 -2.70 -2.55 1.13
C LYS A 111 -3.74 -1.46 1.36
N GLY A 112 -4.21 -0.78 0.32
CA GLY A 112 -5.20 0.29 0.46
C GLY A 112 -6.51 -0.14 1.12
N GLY A 113 -6.94 -1.41 0.93
CA GLY A 113 -8.11 -1.95 1.64
C GLY A 113 -7.86 -2.24 3.12
N ALA A 114 -6.62 -2.52 3.52
CA ALA A 114 -6.23 -2.61 4.92
C ALA A 114 -6.20 -1.20 5.53
N ILE A 115 -5.50 -0.26 4.91
CA ILE A 115 -5.41 1.15 5.33
C ILE A 115 -6.81 1.74 5.54
N THR A 116 -7.75 1.50 4.60
CA THR A 116 -9.14 1.95 4.77
C THR A 116 -9.78 1.41 6.06
N ARG A 117 -9.47 0.17 6.48
CA ARG A 117 -10.03 -0.39 7.73
C ARG A 117 -9.39 0.17 8.99
N PHE A 118 -8.15 0.61 8.90
CA PHE A 118 -7.53 1.40 9.97
C PHE A 118 -8.16 2.78 10.08
N THR A 119 -8.36 3.47 8.97
CA THR A 119 -8.66 4.92 8.95
C THR A 119 -10.14 5.28 8.90
N GLN A 120 -11.03 4.35 8.53
CA GLN A 120 -12.44 4.66 8.20
C GLN A 120 -13.23 5.35 9.32
N HIS A 121 -12.81 5.23 10.56
CA HIS A 121 -13.45 5.88 11.72
C HIS A 121 -12.52 6.86 12.44
N LEU A 122 -11.29 7.05 11.96
CA LEU A 122 -10.35 8.00 12.55
C LEU A 122 -10.56 9.41 11.99
N ASN A 123 -10.26 10.42 12.80
CA ASN A 123 -10.30 11.80 12.35
C ASN A 123 -9.17 12.06 11.32
N PRO A 124 -9.49 12.41 10.07
CA PRO A 124 -8.47 12.59 9.01
C PRO A 124 -7.52 13.76 9.24
N ARG A 125 -7.81 14.64 10.21
CA ARG A 125 -6.88 15.73 10.59
C ARG A 125 -5.70 15.22 11.41
N GLN A 126 -5.83 14.09 12.10
CA GLN A 126 -4.79 13.49 12.93
C GLN A 126 -4.34 12.10 12.42
N ALA A 127 -5.15 11.45 11.59
CA ALA A 127 -4.84 10.17 10.99
C ALA A 127 -4.90 10.30 9.47
N ARG A 128 -3.75 10.53 8.82
CA ARG A 128 -3.69 10.79 7.38
C ARG A 128 -2.98 9.68 6.62
N VAL A 129 -3.42 9.50 5.38
CA VAL A 129 -2.82 8.54 4.45
C VAL A 129 -1.90 9.29 3.50
N VAL A 130 -0.68 8.82 3.37
CA VAL A 130 0.33 9.33 2.43
C VAL A 130 0.52 8.29 1.32
N ALA A 131 0.16 8.67 0.10
CA ALA A 131 0.34 7.89 -1.12
C ALA A 131 1.02 8.80 -2.16
N LEU A 132 2.34 8.80 -2.18
CA LEU A 132 3.10 9.69 -3.06
C LEU A 132 3.07 9.16 -4.49
N SER A 133 2.82 10.06 -5.43
CA SER A 133 2.90 9.78 -6.86
C SER A 133 4.37 9.61 -7.32
N LYS A 134 4.56 9.31 -8.62
CA LYS A 134 5.89 9.34 -9.25
C LYS A 134 6.59 10.66 -8.92
N PRO A 135 7.90 10.62 -8.56
CA PRO A 135 8.65 11.84 -8.27
C PRO A 135 8.63 12.84 -9.43
N SER A 136 8.46 14.12 -9.11
CA SER A 136 8.66 15.22 -10.05
C SER A 136 10.13 15.33 -10.45
N ASP A 137 10.43 16.12 -11.49
CA ASP A 137 11.83 16.31 -11.93
C ASP A 137 12.66 17.07 -10.86
N ILE A 138 12.02 17.94 -10.08
CA ILE A 138 12.66 18.59 -8.94
C ILE A 138 12.99 17.56 -7.86
N GLU A 139 12.04 16.70 -7.48
CA GLU A 139 12.24 15.67 -6.45
C GLU A 139 13.29 14.63 -6.85
N LYS A 140 13.46 14.34 -8.14
CA LYS A 140 14.52 13.45 -8.62
C LYS A 140 15.94 14.03 -8.38
N GLY A 141 16.07 15.35 -8.36
CA GLY A 141 17.33 16.07 -8.05
C GLY A 141 17.60 16.24 -6.56
N GLN A 142 16.65 15.87 -5.69
CA GLN A 142 16.77 16.01 -4.24
C GLN A 142 17.29 14.72 -3.59
N TRP A 143 17.66 14.80 -2.32
CA TRP A 143 17.93 13.63 -1.50
C TRP A 143 16.71 12.73 -1.48
N TYR A 144 16.90 11.44 -1.73
CA TYR A 144 15.81 10.48 -1.98
C TYR A 144 14.75 10.47 -0.87
N PHE A 145 15.15 10.55 0.40
CA PHE A 145 14.23 10.52 1.53
C PHE A 145 13.51 11.86 1.77
N GLN A 146 13.93 12.96 1.14
CA GLN A 146 13.41 14.30 1.43
C GLN A 146 11.90 14.39 1.25
N ARG A 147 11.36 13.82 0.17
CA ARG A 147 9.92 13.81 -0.08
C ARG A 147 9.11 13.00 0.94
N TYR A 148 9.73 11.97 1.54
CA TYR A 148 9.13 11.17 2.59
C TYR A 148 9.30 11.82 3.96
N ALA A 149 10.45 12.41 4.25
CA ALA A 149 10.70 13.14 5.47
C ALA A 149 9.71 14.30 5.68
N ALA A 150 9.35 15.01 4.59
CA ALA A 150 8.33 16.05 4.60
C ALA A 150 6.92 15.56 4.98
N GLN A 151 6.70 14.25 4.99
CA GLN A 151 5.42 13.63 5.33
C GLN A 151 5.36 13.01 6.72
N MET A 152 6.43 13.15 7.51
CA MET A 152 6.46 12.61 8.88
C MET A 152 5.40 13.28 9.77
N PRO A 153 4.90 12.57 10.79
CA PRO A 153 3.87 13.10 11.68
C PRO A 153 4.41 14.23 12.56
N THR A 154 3.56 15.22 12.83
CA THR A 154 3.74 16.11 13.98
C THR A 154 3.14 15.47 15.25
N ALA A 155 3.39 16.09 16.42
CA ALA A 155 2.87 15.60 17.70
C ALA A 155 1.35 15.35 17.66
N GLY A 156 0.92 14.15 18.06
CA GLY A 156 -0.48 13.74 18.07
C GLY A 156 -1.01 13.18 16.73
N GLU A 157 -0.14 12.92 15.75
CA GLU A 157 -0.55 12.38 14.46
C GLU A 157 -0.16 10.92 14.25
N ILE A 158 -1.02 10.21 13.52
CA ILE A 158 -0.75 8.88 12.94
C ILE A 158 -0.70 8.99 11.42
N VAL A 159 0.41 8.60 10.81
CA VAL A 159 0.59 8.63 9.35
C VAL A 159 0.65 7.22 8.81
N PHE A 160 -0.20 6.94 7.82
CA PHE A 160 -0.25 5.67 7.10
C PHE A 160 0.38 5.84 5.72
N PHE A 161 1.51 5.21 5.46
CA PHE A 161 2.14 5.21 4.15
C PHE A 161 1.58 4.06 3.29
N ASP A 162 0.85 4.36 2.21
CA ASP A 162 0.52 3.41 1.13
C ASP A 162 1.66 3.41 0.13
N ARG A 163 2.61 2.48 0.29
CA ARG A 163 3.96 2.49 -0.25
C ARG A 163 4.84 3.61 0.36
N SER A 164 6.14 3.41 0.32
CA SER A 164 7.10 4.26 1.01
C SER A 164 8.40 4.43 0.21
N TRP A 165 9.47 4.81 0.90
CA TRP A 165 10.84 4.82 0.36
C TRP A 165 11.29 3.45 -0.15
N TYR A 166 10.65 2.39 0.27
CA TYR A 166 10.92 1.04 -0.22
C TYR A 166 10.45 0.76 -1.65
N ASN A 167 9.76 1.69 -2.32
CA ASN A 167 9.50 1.62 -3.76
C ASN A 167 10.78 1.35 -4.56
N ARG A 168 11.93 1.93 -4.16
CA ARG A 168 13.22 1.74 -4.82
C ARG A 168 13.78 0.32 -4.65
N ALA A 169 13.46 -0.37 -3.55
CA ALA A 169 13.83 -1.77 -3.35
C ALA A 169 12.87 -2.75 -4.03
N GLY A 170 11.65 -2.32 -4.35
CA GLY A 170 10.61 -3.12 -5.01
C GLY A 170 10.40 -2.71 -6.46
N VAL A 171 9.35 -1.92 -6.72
CA VAL A 171 8.90 -1.60 -8.07
C VAL A 171 9.96 -0.88 -8.91
N GLU A 172 10.73 0.05 -8.35
CA GLU A 172 11.73 0.79 -9.13
C GLU A 172 12.86 -0.13 -9.59
N ARG A 173 13.31 -1.06 -8.74
CA ARG A 173 14.31 -2.08 -9.05
C ARG A 173 13.81 -3.03 -10.14
N VAL A 174 12.66 -3.65 -9.95
CA VAL A 174 12.14 -4.68 -10.84
C VAL A 174 11.77 -4.14 -12.21
N MET A 175 11.30 -2.89 -12.28
CA MET A 175 10.94 -2.22 -13.53
C MET A 175 12.12 -1.47 -14.18
N GLY A 176 13.30 -1.47 -13.56
CA GLY A 176 14.47 -0.77 -14.09
C GLY A 176 14.36 0.75 -14.03
N PHE A 177 13.59 1.29 -13.08
CA PHE A 177 13.46 2.75 -12.89
C PHE A 177 14.58 3.35 -12.04
N CYS A 178 15.38 2.51 -11.41
CA CYS A 178 16.59 2.87 -10.70
C CYS A 178 17.74 1.92 -11.02
N THR A 179 18.97 2.33 -10.74
CA THR A 179 20.14 1.47 -10.93
C THR A 179 20.31 0.49 -9.76
N PRO A 180 21.05 -0.63 -9.95
CA PRO A 180 21.38 -1.53 -8.84
C PRO A 180 22.10 -0.81 -7.69
N GLN A 181 22.97 0.16 -8.00
CA GLN A 181 23.69 0.96 -7.00
C GLN A 181 22.74 1.82 -6.16
N GLN A 182 21.71 2.38 -6.79
CA GLN A 182 20.68 3.15 -6.07
C GLN A 182 19.83 2.27 -5.16
N THR A 183 19.51 1.04 -5.59
CA THR A 183 18.81 0.06 -4.75
C THR A 183 19.66 -0.35 -3.55
N ASP A 184 20.94 -0.65 -3.79
CA ASP A 184 21.86 -1.04 -2.72
C ASP A 184 22.11 0.10 -1.72
N ALA A 185 22.26 1.33 -2.20
CA ALA A 185 22.35 2.51 -1.35
C ALA A 185 21.10 2.66 -0.47
N LEU A 186 19.89 2.54 -1.05
CA LEU A 186 18.66 2.58 -0.26
C LEU A 186 18.63 1.54 0.85
N LEU A 187 18.95 0.27 0.53
CA LEU A 187 18.91 -0.82 1.51
C LEU A 187 19.93 -0.67 2.65
N ARG A 188 21.00 0.10 2.44
CA ARG A 188 21.95 0.50 3.50
C ARG A 188 21.44 1.71 4.30
N GLU A 189 20.83 2.68 3.63
CA GLU A 189 20.47 3.97 4.21
C GLU A 189 19.10 3.95 4.91
N ALA A 190 18.15 3.14 4.43
CA ALA A 190 16.82 3.08 5.02
C ALA A 190 16.83 2.69 6.50
N PRO A 191 17.60 1.67 6.96
CA PRO A 191 17.75 1.38 8.38
C PRO A 191 18.29 2.55 9.21
N ALA A 192 19.24 3.31 8.66
CA ALA A 192 19.79 4.48 9.34
C ALA A 192 18.78 5.63 9.42
N PHE A 193 18.05 5.90 8.33
CA PHE A 193 16.96 6.88 8.28
C PHE A 193 15.87 6.54 9.30
N GLU A 194 15.38 5.30 9.31
CA GLU A 194 14.39 4.82 10.28
C GLU A 194 14.90 4.91 11.71
N GLY A 195 16.17 4.56 11.94
CA GLY A 195 16.82 4.69 13.25
C GLY A 195 16.92 6.15 13.73
N MET A 196 17.08 7.11 12.84
CA MET A 196 17.01 8.54 13.22
C MET A 196 15.59 8.92 13.66
N LEU A 197 14.57 8.49 12.89
CA LEU A 197 13.17 8.78 13.19
C LEU A 197 12.72 8.16 14.53
N THR A 198 13.11 6.90 14.78
CA THR A 198 12.75 6.21 16.03
C THR A 198 13.47 6.78 17.25
N ARG A 199 14.74 7.18 17.12
CA ARG A 199 15.47 7.89 18.19
C ARG A 199 14.89 9.28 18.49
N ASP A 200 14.32 9.93 17.48
CA ASP A 200 13.57 11.19 17.65
C ASP A 200 12.18 10.98 18.26
N GLY A 201 11.80 9.74 18.58
CA GLY A 201 10.55 9.37 19.27
C GLY A 201 9.40 9.03 18.34
N ILE A 202 9.61 8.85 17.04
CA ILE A 202 8.56 8.35 16.14
C ILE A 202 8.39 6.82 16.34
N ARG A 203 7.19 6.39 16.66
CA ARG A 203 6.83 4.97 16.71
C ARG A 203 6.59 4.45 15.30
N MET A 204 7.47 3.59 14.82
CA MET A 204 7.42 3.07 13.46
C MET A 204 6.99 1.61 13.43
N ILE A 205 5.96 1.30 12.62
CA ILE A 205 5.50 -0.06 12.35
C ILE A 205 5.55 -0.30 10.86
N LYS A 206 6.17 -1.40 10.45
CA LYS A 206 6.30 -1.77 9.04
C LYS A 206 5.55 -3.07 8.75
N LEU A 207 4.55 -2.99 7.89
CA LEU A 207 3.69 -4.11 7.48
C LEU A 207 3.95 -4.45 6.01
N PHE A 208 4.35 -5.69 5.76
CA PHE A 208 4.54 -6.23 4.42
C PHE A 208 3.43 -7.23 4.10
N LEU A 209 2.55 -6.89 3.15
CA LEU A 209 1.45 -7.77 2.74
C LEU A 209 1.86 -8.63 1.55
N THR A 210 1.81 -9.94 1.72
CA THR A 210 2.15 -10.90 0.69
C THR A 210 0.96 -11.74 0.25
N ILE A 211 0.98 -12.18 -1.00
CA ILE A 211 0.02 -13.13 -1.60
C ILE A 211 0.75 -14.00 -2.62
N GLY A 212 0.26 -15.22 -2.82
CA GLY A 212 0.78 -16.09 -3.87
C GLY A 212 0.46 -15.61 -5.29
N ARG A 213 1.13 -16.18 -6.27
CA ARG A 213 1.06 -15.82 -7.71
C ARG A 213 -0.36 -15.91 -8.25
N GLU A 214 -1.02 -17.04 -8.08
CA GLU A 214 -2.37 -17.29 -8.60
C GLU A 214 -3.41 -16.39 -7.90
N MET A 215 -3.20 -16.08 -6.61
CA MET A 215 -4.03 -15.10 -5.91
C MET A 215 -3.83 -13.70 -6.49
N GLN A 216 -2.61 -13.31 -6.86
CA GLN A 216 -2.36 -12.03 -7.53
C GLN A 216 -3.08 -11.95 -8.87
N MET A 217 -2.92 -12.98 -9.71
CA MET A 217 -3.60 -13.09 -11.01
C MET A 217 -5.12 -12.96 -10.86
N THR A 218 -5.72 -13.76 -9.98
CA THR A 218 -7.17 -13.73 -9.71
C THR A 218 -7.64 -12.33 -9.26
N ARG A 219 -6.86 -11.63 -8.44
CA ARG A 219 -7.24 -10.30 -7.95
C ARG A 219 -7.08 -9.20 -8.99
N LEU A 220 -6.07 -9.27 -9.84
CA LEU A 220 -5.88 -8.31 -10.93
C LEU A 220 -6.94 -8.51 -12.01
N HIS A 221 -7.23 -9.76 -12.37
CA HIS A 221 -8.35 -10.10 -13.27
C HIS A 221 -9.70 -9.58 -12.75
N ALA A 222 -10.05 -9.87 -11.49
CA ALA A 222 -11.27 -9.36 -10.86
C ALA A 222 -11.32 -7.82 -10.81
N ARG A 223 -10.16 -7.16 -10.74
CA ARG A 223 -10.07 -5.69 -10.77
C ARG A 223 -10.26 -5.14 -12.18
N TRP A 224 -9.78 -5.84 -13.21
CA TRP A 224 -9.98 -5.48 -14.60
C TRP A 224 -11.46 -5.49 -14.99
N HIS A 225 -12.18 -6.52 -14.56
CA HIS A 225 -13.60 -6.71 -14.87
C HIS A 225 -14.57 -5.93 -13.96
N ASP A 226 -14.07 -5.27 -12.90
CA ASP A 226 -14.89 -4.44 -12.01
C ASP A 226 -14.77 -2.95 -12.41
N PRO A 227 -15.82 -2.34 -13.00
CA PRO A 227 -15.79 -0.93 -13.44
C PRO A 227 -15.44 0.05 -12.32
N LEU A 228 -15.81 -0.27 -11.07
CA LEU A 228 -15.52 0.57 -9.89
C LEU A 228 -14.07 0.43 -9.39
N LYS A 229 -13.31 -0.55 -9.90
CA LYS A 229 -11.93 -0.83 -9.46
C LYS A 229 -10.91 -0.77 -10.60
N ARG A 230 -11.36 -0.80 -11.85
CA ARG A 230 -10.49 -0.81 -13.03
C ARG A 230 -9.52 0.38 -13.07
N TRP A 231 -9.95 1.55 -12.57
CA TRP A 231 -9.11 2.74 -12.46
C TRP A 231 -7.87 2.56 -11.58
N LYS A 232 -7.85 1.54 -10.71
CA LYS A 232 -6.71 1.20 -9.84
C LYS A 232 -5.61 0.43 -10.57
N LEU A 233 -5.90 -0.06 -11.78
CA LEU A 233 -4.91 -0.76 -12.58
C LEU A 233 -4.05 0.25 -13.31
N SER A 234 -2.75 0.04 -13.24
CA SER A 234 -1.73 0.79 -13.97
C SER A 234 -1.01 -0.12 -14.97
N PRO A 235 -0.28 0.43 -15.94
CA PRO A 235 0.59 -0.38 -16.80
C PRO A 235 1.59 -1.25 -16.01
N ILE A 236 1.99 -0.80 -14.81
CA ILE A 236 2.91 -1.53 -13.94
C ILE A 236 2.28 -2.83 -13.42
N ASP A 237 0.97 -2.84 -13.11
CA ASP A 237 0.28 -4.04 -12.63
C ASP A 237 0.34 -5.18 -13.68
N PHE A 238 0.23 -4.85 -14.99
CA PHE A 238 0.35 -5.83 -16.07
C PHE A 238 1.78 -6.36 -16.22
N GLU A 239 2.76 -5.49 -16.05
CA GLU A 239 4.18 -5.85 -16.13
C GLU A 239 4.67 -6.62 -14.89
N ALA A 240 3.97 -6.51 -13.75
CA ALA A 240 4.34 -7.16 -12.51
C ALA A 240 4.07 -8.67 -12.53
N ILE A 241 3.01 -9.12 -13.24
CA ILE A 241 2.62 -10.54 -13.29
C ILE A 241 3.74 -11.44 -13.82
N PRO A 242 4.30 -11.18 -15.03
CA PRO A 242 5.39 -11.98 -15.56
C PRO A 242 6.70 -11.84 -14.76
N ARG A 243 6.82 -10.83 -13.91
CA ARG A 243 7.99 -10.57 -13.07
C ARG A 243 7.79 -11.01 -11.61
N PHE A 244 6.86 -11.91 -11.34
CA PHE A 244 6.55 -12.35 -9.98
C PHE A 244 7.80 -12.79 -9.21
N ASP A 245 8.67 -13.60 -9.82
CA ASP A 245 9.89 -14.12 -9.19
C ASP A 245 10.92 -13.01 -8.94
N ALA A 246 11.09 -12.09 -9.89
CA ALA A 246 11.95 -10.92 -9.70
C ALA A 246 11.48 -10.02 -8.54
N TYR A 247 10.16 -9.91 -8.34
CA TYR A 247 9.60 -9.24 -7.18
C TYR A 247 9.84 -10.04 -5.90
N SER A 248 9.73 -11.39 -5.92
CA SER A 248 10.04 -12.23 -4.75
C SER A 248 11.47 -12.00 -4.28
N GLU A 249 12.44 -12.08 -5.21
CA GLU A 249 13.85 -11.82 -4.91
C GLU A 249 14.09 -10.40 -4.35
N ALA A 250 13.45 -9.39 -4.95
CA ALA A 250 13.56 -8.01 -4.49
C ALA A 250 13.01 -7.84 -3.06
N PHE A 251 11.89 -8.48 -2.74
CA PHE A 251 11.26 -8.41 -1.44
C PHE A 251 11.99 -9.20 -0.37
N GLU A 252 12.60 -10.34 -0.71
CA GLU A 252 13.47 -11.07 0.21
C GLU A 252 14.68 -10.23 0.62
N GLN A 253 15.32 -9.55 -0.33
CA GLN A 253 16.40 -8.62 -0.03
C GLN A 253 15.94 -7.42 0.79
N LEU A 254 14.75 -6.87 0.49
CA LEU A 254 14.15 -5.79 1.28
C LEU A 254 13.94 -6.25 2.72
N LEU A 255 13.28 -7.38 2.94
CA LEU A 255 12.97 -7.89 4.27
C LEU A 255 14.22 -8.25 5.07
N SER A 256 15.18 -8.93 4.44
CA SER A 256 16.42 -9.37 5.11
C SER A 256 17.37 -8.22 5.48
N ARG A 257 17.46 -7.19 4.62
CA ARG A 257 18.43 -6.10 4.78
C ARG A 257 17.90 -4.89 5.52
N SER A 258 16.58 -4.77 5.70
CA SER A 258 15.97 -3.59 6.34
C SER A 258 15.07 -3.92 7.54
N SER A 259 15.01 -5.17 7.99
CA SER A 259 14.37 -5.52 9.24
C SER A 259 15.36 -5.31 10.40
N THR A 260 15.09 -4.33 11.24
CA THR A 260 15.97 -3.95 12.38
C THR A 260 15.23 -4.09 13.69
N ASP A 261 15.95 -4.11 14.81
CA ASP A 261 15.34 -4.21 16.15
C ASP A 261 14.47 -3.00 16.51
N TRP A 262 14.80 -1.83 15.96
CA TRP A 262 14.05 -0.58 16.19
C TRP A 262 12.89 -0.34 15.21
N ALA A 263 12.89 -1.04 14.08
CA ALA A 263 11.82 -0.99 13.07
C ALA A 263 11.75 -2.33 12.31
N PRO A 264 11.28 -3.40 12.95
CA PRO A 264 11.18 -4.72 12.32
C PRO A 264 10.06 -4.74 11.26
N TRP A 265 10.26 -5.56 10.22
CA TRP A 265 9.19 -5.91 9.30
C TRP A 265 8.29 -7.00 9.88
N THR A 266 7.00 -6.76 9.79
CA THR A 266 5.96 -7.77 10.05
C THR A 266 5.32 -8.16 8.73
N VAL A 267 5.45 -9.43 8.38
CA VAL A 267 4.86 -9.99 7.14
C VAL A 267 3.45 -10.50 7.43
N ILE A 268 2.50 -10.14 6.57
CA ILE A 268 1.10 -10.53 6.68
C ILE A 268 0.68 -11.30 5.43
N ARG A 269 0.37 -12.58 5.58
CA ARG A 269 -0.18 -13.42 4.53
C ARG A 269 -1.61 -13.00 4.23
N ALA A 270 -1.84 -12.46 3.03
CA ALA A 270 -3.06 -11.74 2.70
C ALA A 270 -3.94 -12.40 1.63
N ASN A 271 -3.78 -13.71 1.36
CA ASN A 271 -4.69 -14.44 0.46
C ASN A 271 -6.16 -14.36 0.95
N ASP A 272 -6.38 -14.36 2.26
CA ASP A 272 -7.65 -13.96 2.86
C ASP A 272 -7.58 -12.51 3.35
N LYS A 273 -8.20 -11.61 2.60
CA LYS A 273 -8.22 -10.18 2.94
C LYS A 273 -8.85 -9.88 4.30
N LEU A 274 -9.80 -10.71 4.74
CA LEU A 274 -10.52 -10.48 6.00
C LEU A 274 -9.63 -10.82 7.20
N ARG A 275 -8.97 -12.00 7.16
CA ARG A 275 -7.99 -12.38 8.18
C ARG A 275 -6.81 -11.41 8.22
N ALA A 276 -6.27 -11.05 7.07
CA ALA A 276 -5.14 -10.13 6.98
C ALA A 276 -5.44 -8.76 7.62
N ARG A 277 -6.63 -8.19 7.37
CA ARG A 277 -7.05 -6.91 7.94
C ARG A 277 -7.18 -6.95 9.45
N LEU A 278 -7.83 -7.98 10.01
CA LEU A 278 -7.97 -8.14 11.45
C LEU A 278 -6.60 -8.25 12.12
N ASN A 279 -5.73 -9.09 11.55
CA ASN A 279 -4.43 -9.37 12.16
C ASN A 279 -3.43 -8.22 11.97
N ALA A 280 -3.53 -7.45 10.88
CA ALA A 280 -2.78 -6.20 10.73
C ALA A 280 -3.14 -5.19 11.83
N ILE A 281 -4.44 -5.00 12.09
CA ILE A 281 -4.91 -4.09 13.15
C ILE A 281 -4.48 -4.59 14.51
N ARG A 282 -4.70 -5.87 14.83
CA ARG A 282 -4.25 -6.48 16.07
C ARG A 282 -2.77 -6.28 16.33
N HIS A 283 -1.95 -6.54 15.31
CA HIS A 283 -0.51 -6.35 15.44
C HIS A 283 -0.14 -4.92 15.82
N VAL A 284 -0.72 -3.92 15.16
CA VAL A 284 -0.47 -2.51 15.47
C VAL A 284 -0.93 -2.14 16.88
N LEU A 285 -2.13 -2.61 17.29
CA LEU A 285 -2.68 -2.34 18.61
C LEU A 285 -1.87 -2.98 19.73
N HIS A 286 -1.35 -4.19 19.52
CA HIS A 286 -0.45 -4.85 20.50
C HIS A 286 0.92 -4.17 20.55
N ALA A 287 1.46 -3.72 19.41
CA ALA A 287 2.80 -3.14 19.32
C ALA A 287 2.91 -1.75 19.98
N ILE A 288 1.82 -0.99 20.09
CA ILE A 288 1.83 0.36 20.65
C ILE A 288 1.23 0.34 22.04
N PRO A 289 1.96 0.77 23.11
CA PRO A 289 1.40 0.94 24.45
C PRO A 289 0.56 2.22 24.51
N TYR A 290 -0.77 2.11 24.61
CA TYR A 290 -1.68 3.24 24.79
C TYR A 290 -2.59 3.01 26.01
N ASP A 291 -3.05 4.12 26.59
CA ASP A 291 -3.88 4.09 27.78
C ASP A 291 -5.28 3.53 27.48
N GLY A 292 -5.85 2.77 28.40
CA GLY A 292 -7.19 2.20 28.27
C GLY A 292 -7.32 1.08 27.23
N LYS A 293 -6.19 0.44 26.88
CA LYS A 293 -6.17 -0.72 25.98
C LYS A 293 -6.98 -1.87 26.55
N ASP A 294 -7.86 -2.45 25.76
CA ASP A 294 -8.62 -3.65 26.08
C ASP A 294 -8.05 -4.85 25.30
N GLU A 295 -7.18 -5.61 25.95
CA GLU A 295 -6.54 -6.79 25.34
C GLU A 295 -7.56 -7.88 24.94
N ALA A 296 -8.68 -8.00 25.67
CA ALA A 296 -9.73 -8.95 25.34
C ALA A 296 -10.49 -8.54 24.06
N ALA A 297 -10.75 -7.25 23.89
CA ALA A 297 -11.37 -6.70 22.68
C ALA A 297 -10.45 -6.81 21.46
N ILE A 298 -9.14 -6.62 21.63
CA ILE A 298 -8.14 -6.78 20.57
C ILE A 298 -8.07 -8.26 20.17
N GLY A 299 -8.02 -9.16 21.14
CA GLY A 299 -7.86 -10.59 20.92
C GLY A 299 -6.45 -10.96 20.43
N THR A 300 -6.25 -12.24 20.15
CA THR A 300 -4.93 -12.78 19.79
C THR A 300 -4.58 -12.56 18.31
N ILE A 301 -3.29 -12.36 18.05
CA ILE A 301 -2.72 -12.37 16.70
C ILE A 301 -2.66 -13.83 16.22
N ASP A 302 -3.02 -14.03 14.97
CA ASP A 302 -2.90 -15.33 14.30
C ASP A 302 -1.48 -15.49 13.74
N ASP A 303 -0.67 -16.32 14.38
CA ASP A 303 0.74 -16.58 14.04
C ASP A 303 0.95 -17.28 12.69
N LYS A 304 -0.11 -17.90 12.13
CA LYS A 304 -0.09 -18.44 10.78
C LYS A 304 -0.23 -17.35 9.70
N VAL A 305 -0.79 -16.22 10.06
CA VAL A 305 -1.03 -15.07 9.16
C VAL A 305 0.02 -13.99 9.35
N VAL A 306 0.46 -13.77 10.58
CA VAL A 306 1.43 -12.72 10.95
C VAL A 306 2.75 -13.36 11.33
N LEU A 307 3.80 -13.00 10.62
CA LEU A 307 5.14 -13.55 10.81
C LEU A 307 6.15 -12.42 10.96
N SER A 308 7.23 -12.65 11.70
CA SER A 308 8.40 -11.79 11.57
C SER A 308 9.05 -11.97 10.19
N ALA A 309 9.78 -10.97 9.70
CA ALA A 309 10.52 -11.10 8.44
C ALA A 309 11.42 -12.34 8.44
N LYS A 310 12.13 -12.59 9.55
CA LYS A 310 12.99 -13.77 9.70
C LYS A 310 12.19 -15.06 9.56
N ALA A 311 11.10 -15.22 10.33
CA ALA A 311 10.30 -16.45 10.28
C ALA A 311 9.66 -16.69 8.90
N TYR A 312 9.35 -15.62 8.18
CA TYR A 312 8.82 -15.72 6.81
C TYR A 312 9.90 -16.18 5.82
N LEU A 313 11.11 -15.62 5.90
CA LEU A 313 12.23 -15.99 5.04
C LEU A 313 12.72 -17.42 5.33
N ASP A 314 12.77 -17.84 6.60
CA ASP A 314 13.14 -19.19 7.01
C ASP A 314 12.14 -20.27 6.48
N GLN A 315 10.91 -19.88 6.15
CA GLN A 315 9.90 -20.75 5.54
C GLN A 315 9.93 -20.75 4.00
N GLY A 316 10.96 -20.15 3.38
CA GLY A 316 11.13 -20.08 1.94
C GLY A 316 10.50 -18.83 1.29
N GLY A 317 10.06 -17.87 2.08
CA GLY A 317 9.53 -16.59 1.54
C GLY A 317 8.29 -16.77 0.69
N GLU A 318 8.36 -16.31 -0.55
CA GLU A 318 7.29 -16.41 -1.56
C GLU A 318 7.56 -17.50 -2.63
N SER A 319 8.54 -18.37 -2.37
CA SER A 319 8.92 -19.48 -3.28
C SER A 319 7.83 -20.54 -3.40
#